data_b473b4fe7528381509652587af82d7fa
#
_entry.id   b473b4fe7528381509652587af82d7fa
#
_cell.length_a   1.000
_cell.length_b   1.000
_cell.length_c   1.000
_cell.angle_alpha   90.00
_cell.angle_beta   90.00
_cell.angle_gamma   90.00
#
_symmetry.space_group_name_H-M   'P 1'
#
loop_
_entity.id
_entity.type
_entity.pdbx_description
1 polymer ?
#
loop_
_entity_poly.entity_id
_entity_poly.type
_entity_poly.pdbx_seq_one_letter_code
_entity_poly.pdbx_strand_id
1 'polypeptide(L)'
;MIEQPRIRRLGLVDYEPTWREMQQFTDARDARTRDEIWLLEHPPVFTLGMNGRREHLRDPGAIPVVQVDRGGQVTYHGPGQLVLYPLLDLRRLRLGIRELVVALEQSVVGYAAQFGIDAAGRRDAPGVYVDGAKLASVGLRVRRGASYHGLSVNVSLDLEPFRRIDVCGYPGLAVTRFADLGAAVGVGEAGEAIAGRLIDALAPWRDGYNAINTASQAVSSR
;
A
#
# COMPACT_ATOMS: atom_id res chain seq x y z
N MET A 1 -14.67 16.99 -13.99
CA MET A 1 -14.31 15.61 -13.53
C MET A 1 -12.79 15.53 -13.46
N ILE A 2 -12.26 14.90 -12.41
CA ILE A 2 -10.84 14.65 -12.25
C ILE A 2 -10.51 13.39 -13.06
N GLU A 3 -9.45 13.42 -13.87
CA GLU A 3 -9.04 12.25 -14.66
C GLU A 3 -8.69 11.06 -13.77
N GLN A 4 -8.93 9.86 -14.28
CA GLN A 4 -8.48 8.63 -13.61
C GLN A 4 -6.94 8.62 -13.50
N PRO A 5 -6.38 8.10 -12.39
CA PRO A 5 -4.95 7.90 -12.28
C PRO A 5 -4.41 7.06 -13.44
N ARG A 6 -3.22 7.40 -13.91
CA ARG A 6 -2.50 6.60 -14.91
C ARG A 6 -1.80 5.43 -14.20
N ILE A 7 -1.99 4.22 -14.68
CA ILE A 7 -1.23 3.05 -14.18
C ILE A 7 0.12 3.00 -14.92
N ARG A 8 1.22 2.94 -14.15
CA ARG A 8 2.58 2.68 -14.65
C ARG A 8 3.06 1.32 -14.13
N ARG A 9 3.54 0.49 -15.04
CA ARG A 9 4.10 -0.83 -14.73
C ARG A 9 5.61 -0.74 -14.85
N LEU A 10 6.32 -0.81 -13.73
CA LEU A 10 7.77 -0.57 -13.69
C LEU A 10 8.57 -1.89 -13.64
N GLY A 11 7.91 -3.03 -13.40
CA GLY A 11 8.59 -4.33 -13.25
C GLY A 11 9.42 -4.40 -11.97
N LEU A 12 10.54 -5.13 -12.02
CA LEU A 12 11.49 -5.24 -10.92
C LEU A 12 12.47 -4.07 -10.97
N VAL A 13 12.42 -3.18 -9.97
CA VAL A 13 13.21 -1.95 -9.92
C VAL A 13 13.80 -1.70 -8.52
N ASP A 14 14.98 -1.10 -8.47
CA ASP A 14 15.67 -0.78 -7.22
C ASP A 14 14.87 0.20 -6.36
N TYR A 15 14.92 -0.01 -5.03
CA TYR A 15 14.10 0.76 -4.08
C TYR A 15 14.50 2.24 -4.03
N GLU A 16 15.79 2.57 -3.80
CA GLU A 16 16.21 3.95 -3.60
C GLU A 16 16.01 4.84 -4.84
N PRO A 17 16.36 4.42 -6.08
CA PRO A 17 16.05 5.20 -7.27
C PRO A 17 14.55 5.46 -7.44
N THR A 18 13.71 4.44 -7.23
CA THR A 18 12.26 4.55 -7.32
C THR A 18 11.69 5.49 -6.24
N TRP A 19 12.20 5.42 -5.01
CA TRP A 19 11.81 6.34 -3.94
C TRP A 19 12.15 7.79 -4.30
N ARG A 20 13.35 8.04 -4.85
CA ARG A 20 13.74 9.39 -5.30
C ARG A 20 12.87 9.88 -6.46
N GLU A 21 12.51 9.00 -7.40
CA GLU A 21 11.60 9.33 -8.50
C GLU A 21 10.20 9.72 -7.96
N MET A 22 9.65 8.99 -6.99
CA MET A 22 8.40 9.35 -6.33
C MET A 22 8.47 10.74 -5.68
N GLN A 23 9.58 11.05 -4.98
CA GLN A 23 9.78 12.36 -4.36
C GLN A 23 9.84 13.48 -5.41
N GLN A 24 10.62 13.29 -6.48
CA GLN A 24 10.73 14.24 -7.59
C GLN A 24 9.38 14.47 -8.27
N PHE A 25 8.65 13.40 -8.58
CA PHE A 25 7.31 13.48 -9.15
C PHE A 25 6.35 14.28 -8.23
N THR A 26 6.40 14.00 -6.92
CA THR A 26 5.57 14.68 -5.93
C THR A 26 5.94 16.16 -5.79
N ASP A 27 7.22 16.50 -5.81
CA ASP A 27 7.70 17.88 -5.67
C ASP A 27 7.45 18.72 -6.93
N ALA A 28 7.51 18.11 -8.11
CA ALA A 28 7.29 18.76 -9.40
C ALA A 28 5.79 18.93 -9.75
N ARG A 29 4.87 18.36 -8.92
CA ARG A 29 3.42 18.44 -9.21
C ARG A 29 2.91 19.86 -9.28
N ASP A 30 2.03 20.07 -10.25
CA ASP A 30 1.18 21.26 -10.40
C ASP A 30 -0.29 20.88 -10.50
N ALA A 31 -1.16 21.87 -10.73
CA ALA A 31 -2.61 21.64 -10.84
C ALA A 31 -3.02 20.75 -12.05
N ARG A 32 -2.15 20.63 -13.06
CA ARG A 32 -2.40 19.84 -14.28
C ARG A 32 -1.77 18.46 -14.23
N THR A 33 -0.90 18.21 -13.27
CA THR A 33 -0.21 16.93 -13.13
C THR A 33 -1.23 15.82 -12.86
N ARG A 34 -1.33 14.86 -13.77
CA ARG A 34 -2.20 13.69 -13.62
C ARG A 34 -1.71 12.81 -12.49
N ASP A 35 -2.64 12.23 -11.74
CA ASP A 35 -2.34 11.23 -10.72
C ASP A 35 -1.82 9.95 -11.35
N GLU A 36 -0.95 9.25 -10.63
CA GLU A 36 -0.39 7.98 -11.09
C GLU A 36 -0.50 6.90 -10.01
N ILE A 37 -0.61 5.64 -10.45
CA ILE A 37 -0.46 4.44 -9.63
C ILE A 37 0.67 3.64 -10.24
N TRP A 38 1.75 3.42 -9.47
CA TRP A 38 2.88 2.63 -9.93
C TRP A 38 2.77 1.22 -9.39
N LEU A 39 2.89 0.23 -10.28
CA LEU A 39 2.91 -1.20 -9.99
C LEU A 39 4.31 -1.74 -10.26
N LEU A 40 4.89 -2.39 -9.27
CA LEU A 40 6.27 -2.84 -9.35
C LEU A 40 6.58 -3.94 -8.33
N GLU A 41 7.79 -4.46 -8.42
CA GLU A 41 8.47 -5.29 -7.43
C GLU A 41 9.83 -4.65 -7.10
N HIS A 42 10.38 -4.95 -5.92
CA HIS A 42 11.75 -4.57 -5.57
C HIS A 42 12.64 -5.79 -5.39
N PRO A 43 13.95 -5.69 -5.68
CA PRO A 43 14.93 -6.63 -5.15
C PRO A 43 14.87 -6.69 -3.61
N PRO A 44 15.44 -7.75 -2.99
CA PRO A 44 15.45 -7.89 -1.54
C PRO A 44 15.96 -6.64 -0.83
N VAL A 45 15.12 -6.02 0.02
CA VAL A 45 15.45 -4.83 0.81
C VAL A 45 14.60 -4.74 2.06
N PHE A 46 15.22 -4.39 3.19
CA PHE A 46 14.51 -3.93 4.38
C PHE A 46 14.35 -2.41 4.34
N THR A 47 13.17 -1.92 4.67
CA THR A 47 12.94 -0.48 4.80
C THR A 47 12.50 -0.13 6.22
N LEU A 48 13.14 0.89 6.80
CA LEU A 48 12.77 1.48 8.08
C LEU A 48 11.97 2.76 7.82
N GLY A 49 10.70 2.78 8.20
CA GLY A 49 9.86 3.98 8.14
C GLY A 49 10.27 5.02 9.16
N MET A 50 9.55 6.14 9.24
CA MET A 50 9.85 7.25 10.16
C MET A 50 9.84 6.85 11.65
N ASN A 51 9.02 5.85 12.02
CA ASN A 51 8.99 5.29 13.36
C ASN A 51 9.88 4.05 13.49
N GLY A 52 10.69 3.77 12.46
CA GLY A 52 11.53 2.58 12.40
C GLY A 52 12.65 2.61 13.43
N ARG A 53 12.71 1.59 14.27
CA ARG A 53 13.76 1.41 15.27
C ARG A 53 14.66 0.24 14.85
N ARG A 54 15.97 0.44 14.93
CA ARG A 54 16.95 -0.59 14.56
C ARG A 54 16.84 -1.86 15.43
N GLU A 55 16.30 -1.75 16.64
CA GLU A 55 16.04 -2.90 17.53
C GLU A 55 15.06 -3.93 16.95
N HIS A 56 14.22 -3.51 15.98
CA HIS A 56 13.32 -4.41 15.27
C HIS A 56 13.96 -5.10 14.05
N LEU A 57 15.23 -4.81 13.76
CA LEU A 57 16.07 -5.55 12.80
C LEU A 57 16.89 -6.57 13.59
N ARG A 58 16.45 -7.81 13.65
CA ARG A 58 17.12 -8.86 14.44
C ARG A 58 18.40 -9.37 13.76
N ASP A 59 18.27 -9.74 12.50
CA ASP A 59 19.38 -10.27 11.69
C ASP A 59 19.14 -9.97 10.20
N PRO A 60 19.43 -8.77 9.71
CA PRO A 60 19.22 -8.41 8.31
C PRO A 60 20.15 -9.17 7.36
N GLY A 61 21.26 -9.75 7.85
CA GLY A 61 22.23 -10.45 7.02
C GLY A 61 22.80 -9.55 5.93
N ALA A 62 22.88 -10.08 4.71
CA ALA A 62 23.36 -9.33 3.53
C ALA A 62 22.28 -8.50 2.84
N ILE A 63 21.02 -8.54 3.30
CA ILE A 63 19.93 -7.75 2.68
C ILE A 63 20.12 -6.28 3.04
N PRO A 64 20.13 -5.37 2.05
CA PRO A 64 20.25 -3.94 2.29
C PRO A 64 19.15 -3.40 3.22
N VAL A 65 19.52 -2.42 4.06
CA VAL A 65 18.59 -1.73 4.97
C VAL A 65 18.57 -0.25 4.61
N VAL A 66 17.40 0.26 4.23
CA VAL A 66 17.22 1.66 3.81
C VAL A 66 16.31 2.39 4.79
N GLN A 67 16.79 3.53 5.33
CA GLN A 67 15.95 4.44 6.12
C GLN A 67 15.15 5.33 5.18
N VAL A 68 13.83 5.36 5.37
CA VAL A 68 12.91 6.06 4.46
C VAL A 68 11.88 6.90 5.21
N ASP A 69 11.16 7.76 4.49
CA ASP A 69 10.21 8.71 5.06
C ASP A 69 8.74 8.26 5.00
N ARG A 70 8.45 6.98 4.67
CA ARG A 70 7.10 6.43 4.80
C ARG A 70 6.69 6.30 6.27
N GLY A 71 5.39 6.28 6.53
CA GLY A 71 4.86 5.92 7.84
C GLY A 71 5.22 4.47 8.24
N GLY A 72 5.11 4.20 9.54
CA GLY A 72 5.30 2.86 10.10
C GLY A 72 6.74 2.52 10.46
N GLN A 73 6.94 1.25 10.80
CA GLN A 73 8.17 0.63 11.30
C GLN A 73 8.94 -0.06 10.16
N VAL A 74 9.65 -1.15 10.51
CA VAL A 74 10.39 -1.98 9.56
C VAL A 74 9.44 -2.87 8.74
N THR A 75 9.80 -3.08 7.47
CA THR A 75 9.20 -4.10 6.60
C THR A 75 10.25 -4.65 5.64
N TYR A 76 9.89 -5.69 4.89
CA TYR A 76 10.69 -6.31 3.85
C TYR A 76 9.99 -6.19 2.50
N HIS A 77 10.78 -5.98 1.45
CA HIS A 77 10.35 -6.07 0.06
C HIS A 77 11.26 -7.06 -0.66
N GLY A 78 10.69 -7.84 -1.59
CA GLY A 78 11.40 -8.80 -2.41
C GLY A 78 10.57 -9.28 -3.60
N PRO A 79 11.20 -9.98 -4.57
CA PRO A 79 10.49 -10.57 -5.71
C PRO A 79 9.34 -11.47 -5.25
N GLY A 80 8.22 -11.41 -5.98
CA GLY A 80 6.97 -12.07 -5.59
C GLY A 80 6.08 -11.24 -4.65
N GLN A 81 6.48 -10.00 -4.31
CA GLN A 81 5.65 -9.04 -3.60
C GLN A 81 5.20 -7.94 -4.55
N LEU A 82 3.89 -7.78 -4.73
CA LEU A 82 3.36 -6.59 -5.37
C LEU A 82 3.62 -5.36 -4.52
N VAL A 83 4.19 -4.33 -5.12
CA VAL A 83 4.25 -2.98 -4.53
C VAL A 83 3.41 -2.05 -5.38
N LEU A 84 2.49 -1.31 -4.74
CA LEU A 84 1.59 -0.35 -5.36
C LEU A 84 1.78 1.02 -4.70
N TYR A 85 2.25 1.99 -5.48
CA TYR A 85 2.45 3.37 -5.04
C TYR A 85 1.39 4.30 -5.64
N PRO A 86 0.39 4.77 -4.85
CA PRO A 86 -0.59 5.76 -5.30
C PRO A 86 -0.03 7.18 -5.13
N LEU A 87 0.40 7.78 -6.24
CA LEU A 87 0.88 9.17 -6.30
C LEU A 87 -0.30 10.09 -6.64
N LEU A 88 -1.09 10.43 -5.64
CA LEU A 88 -2.37 11.13 -5.78
C LEU A 88 -2.31 12.54 -5.18
N ASP A 89 -2.95 13.50 -5.82
CA ASP A 89 -3.22 14.81 -5.24
C ASP A 89 -4.44 14.74 -4.31
N LEU A 90 -4.17 14.54 -3.02
CA LEU A 90 -5.21 14.37 -2.00
C LEU A 90 -6.02 15.64 -1.78
N ARG A 91 -5.43 16.85 -2.01
CA ARG A 91 -6.16 18.12 -1.91
C ARG A 91 -7.18 18.25 -3.02
N ARG A 92 -6.76 17.97 -4.26
CA ARG A 92 -7.64 17.98 -5.44
C ARG A 92 -8.79 16.98 -5.29
N LEU A 93 -8.48 15.78 -4.79
CA LEU A 93 -9.46 14.73 -4.51
C LEU A 93 -10.32 15.04 -3.27
N ARG A 94 -9.92 15.95 -2.39
CA ARG A 94 -10.50 16.15 -1.07
C ARG A 94 -10.54 14.86 -0.24
N LEU A 95 -9.53 14.03 -0.41
CA LEU A 95 -9.38 12.72 0.19
C LEU A 95 -8.47 12.79 1.42
N GLY A 96 -8.93 12.30 2.55
CA GLY A 96 -8.12 12.16 3.75
C GLY A 96 -7.18 10.97 3.67
N ILE A 97 -6.06 11.06 4.40
CA ILE A 97 -5.08 9.95 4.42
C ILE A 97 -5.67 8.65 4.98
N ARG A 98 -6.58 8.74 5.96
CA ARG A 98 -7.25 7.56 6.54
C ARG A 98 -8.19 6.89 5.53
N GLU A 99 -8.90 7.69 4.75
CA GLU A 99 -9.77 7.21 3.68
C GLU A 99 -8.96 6.52 2.57
N LEU A 100 -7.79 7.06 2.22
CA LEU A 100 -6.88 6.40 1.28
C LEU A 100 -6.35 5.06 1.84
N VAL A 101 -5.99 4.99 3.12
CA VAL A 101 -5.58 3.73 3.77
C VAL A 101 -6.70 2.69 3.67
N VAL A 102 -7.92 3.07 4.03
CA VAL A 102 -9.10 2.17 3.93
C VAL A 102 -9.34 1.74 2.49
N ALA A 103 -9.24 2.64 1.50
CA ALA A 103 -9.42 2.29 0.10
C ALA A 103 -8.36 1.28 -0.39
N LEU A 104 -7.11 1.44 0.05
CA LEU A 104 -6.03 0.49 -0.24
C LEU A 104 -6.30 -0.89 0.39
N GLU A 105 -6.67 -0.92 1.67
CA GLU A 105 -6.99 -2.16 2.37
C GLU A 105 -8.19 -2.87 1.71
N GLN A 106 -9.27 -2.15 1.43
CA GLN A 106 -10.47 -2.70 0.80
C GLN A 106 -10.22 -3.20 -0.61
N SER A 107 -9.29 -2.61 -1.35
CA SER A 107 -8.90 -3.11 -2.68
C SER A 107 -8.25 -4.49 -2.60
N VAL A 108 -7.42 -4.75 -1.56
CA VAL A 108 -6.83 -6.07 -1.32
C VAL A 108 -7.87 -7.06 -0.77
N VAL A 109 -8.70 -6.64 0.20
CA VAL A 109 -9.79 -7.46 0.76
C VAL A 109 -10.73 -7.93 -0.34
N GLY A 110 -11.19 -7.03 -1.21
CA GLY A 110 -12.07 -7.37 -2.31
C GLY A 110 -11.41 -8.25 -3.38
N TYR A 111 -10.07 -8.18 -3.54
CA TYR A 111 -9.34 -9.10 -4.40
C TYR A 111 -9.22 -10.49 -3.76
N ALA A 112 -8.88 -10.57 -2.48
CA ALA A 112 -8.78 -11.82 -1.72
C ALA A 112 -10.11 -12.59 -1.70
N ALA A 113 -11.23 -11.88 -1.58
CA ALA A 113 -12.58 -12.47 -1.59
C ALA A 113 -12.91 -13.24 -2.88
N GLN A 114 -12.29 -12.92 -4.03
CA GLN A 114 -12.46 -13.67 -5.28
C GLN A 114 -11.96 -15.12 -5.19
N PHE A 115 -11.06 -15.39 -4.25
CA PHE A 115 -10.46 -16.71 -3.98
C PHE A 115 -11.08 -17.37 -2.74
N GLY A 116 -12.17 -16.80 -2.18
CA GLY A 116 -12.78 -17.30 -0.95
C GLY A 116 -11.95 -17.02 0.31
N ILE A 117 -10.94 -16.12 0.23
CA ILE A 117 -10.09 -15.76 1.35
C ILE A 117 -10.77 -14.67 2.17
N ASP A 118 -11.05 -14.96 3.45
CA ASP A 118 -11.60 -14.00 4.41
C ASP A 118 -10.49 -13.13 4.97
N ALA A 119 -10.31 -11.95 4.37
CA ALA A 119 -9.28 -10.99 4.72
C ALA A 119 -9.91 -9.71 5.31
N ALA A 120 -9.23 -9.08 6.26
CA ALA A 120 -9.72 -7.85 6.90
C ALA A 120 -8.60 -6.83 7.13
N GLY A 121 -8.95 -5.53 7.03
CA GLY A 121 -8.09 -4.42 7.45
C GLY A 121 -8.10 -4.25 8.97
N ARG A 122 -7.04 -3.63 9.53
CA ARG A 122 -6.95 -3.33 10.96
C ARG A 122 -6.63 -1.85 11.20
N ARG A 123 -7.39 -1.21 12.09
CA ARG A 123 -7.22 0.22 12.43
C ARG A 123 -5.98 0.51 13.28
N ASP A 124 -5.63 -0.41 14.18
CA ASP A 124 -4.50 -0.30 15.11
C ASP A 124 -3.15 -0.62 14.46
N ALA A 125 -3.17 -1.40 13.38
CA ALA A 125 -1.98 -1.83 12.64
C ALA A 125 -2.28 -1.88 11.13
N PRO A 126 -2.29 -0.73 10.43
CA PRO A 126 -2.72 -0.64 9.02
C PRO A 126 -2.12 -1.73 8.14
N GLY A 127 -2.98 -2.35 7.34
CA GLY A 127 -2.67 -3.49 6.49
C GLY A 127 -3.82 -4.48 6.43
N VAL A 128 -3.65 -5.56 5.66
CA VAL A 128 -4.65 -6.61 5.49
C VAL A 128 -4.16 -7.91 6.11
N TYR A 129 -5.05 -8.59 6.80
CA TYR A 129 -4.77 -9.79 7.58
C TYR A 129 -5.74 -10.92 7.24
N VAL A 130 -5.25 -12.15 7.31
CA VAL A 130 -6.01 -13.40 7.20
C VAL A 130 -5.65 -14.24 8.41
N ASP A 131 -6.62 -14.64 9.23
CA ASP A 131 -6.43 -15.41 10.47
C ASP A 131 -5.32 -14.83 11.39
N GLY A 132 -5.23 -13.51 11.46
CA GLY A 132 -4.22 -12.80 12.24
C GLY A 132 -2.84 -12.67 11.59
N ALA A 133 -2.57 -13.38 10.50
CA ALA A 133 -1.33 -13.26 9.73
C ALA A 133 -1.42 -12.12 8.70
N LYS A 134 -0.34 -11.33 8.58
CA LYS A 134 -0.31 -10.16 7.71
C LYS A 134 -0.09 -10.54 6.25
N LEU A 135 -1.08 -10.27 5.40
CA LEU A 135 -1.05 -10.47 3.95
C LEU A 135 -0.52 -9.23 3.22
N ALA A 136 -0.86 -8.03 3.69
CA ALA A 136 -0.45 -6.78 3.07
C ALA A 136 -0.12 -5.71 4.10
N SER A 137 0.83 -4.83 3.76
CA SER A 137 1.27 -3.71 4.60
C SER A 137 0.97 -2.38 3.93
N VAL A 138 0.52 -1.39 4.71
CA VAL A 138 0.28 -0.03 4.24
C VAL A 138 1.23 0.92 4.95
N GLY A 139 1.96 1.72 4.17
CA GLY A 139 2.85 2.76 4.68
C GLY A 139 2.93 3.92 3.70
N LEU A 140 2.19 5.00 3.97
CA LEU A 140 2.09 6.19 3.14
C LEU A 140 2.95 7.33 3.67
N ARG A 141 3.27 8.27 2.78
CA ARG A 141 3.73 9.61 3.11
C ARG A 141 2.85 10.62 2.38
N VAL A 142 2.55 11.72 3.04
CA VAL A 142 1.93 12.88 2.41
C VAL A 142 2.91 14.04 2.45
N ARG A 143 3.18 14.63 1.28
CA ARG A 143 4.04 15.79 1.12
C ARG A 143 3.38 16.77 0.17
N ARG A 144 3.30 18.03 0.60
CA ARG A 144 2.64 19.12 -0.17
C ARG A 144 1.19 18.81 -0.58
N GLY A 145 0.52 17.92 0.16
CA GLY A 145 -0.86 17.50 -0.10
C GLY A 145 -1.02 16.38 -1.09
N ALA A 146 0.07 15.74 -1.52
CA ALA A 146 0.05 14.56 -2.37
C ALA A 146 0.65 13.33 -1.67
N SER A 147 0.12 12.13 -1.97
CA SER A 147 0.59 10.86 -1.43
C SER A 147 1.73 10.28 -2.25
N TYR A 148 2.61 9.53 -1.59
CA TYR A 148 3.58 8.62 -2.19
C TYR A 148 3.93 7.50 -1.19
N HIS A 149 4.76 6.52 -1.59
CA HIS A 149 4.76 5.18 -1.01
C HIS A 149 3.35 4.55 -1.10
N GLY A 150 3.02 3.55 -0.33
CA GLY A 150 1.68 2.97 -0.43
C GLY A 150 1.51 1.61 0.20
N LEU A 151 1.27 0.62 -0.63
CA LEU A 151 0.85 -0.72 -0.28
C LEU A 151 1.88 -1.74 -0.77
N SER A 152 2.16 -2.76 0.04
CA SER A 152 2.83 -3.99 -0.41
C SER A 152 1.96 -5.19 -0.11
N VAL A 153 1.80 -6.11 -1.08
CA VAL A 153 0.96 -7.31 -0.98
C VAL A 153 1.82 -8.54 -1.23
N ASN A 154 1.80 -9.46 -0.29
CA ASN A 154 2.55 -10.70 -0.41
C ASN A 154 1.81 -11.65 -1.36
N VAL A 155 2.33 -11.84 -2.58
CA VAL A 155 1.72 -12.72 -3.59
C VAL A 155 2.37 -14.10 -3.53
N SER A 156 3.66 -14.18 -3.81
CA SER A 156 4.41 -15.46 -3.84
C SER A 156 5.83 -15.34 -3.29
N LEU A 157 6.21 -14.18 -2.74
CA LEU A 157 7.56 -13.92 -2.26
C LEU A 157 7.99 -14.91 -1.16
N ASP A 158 9.32 -15.05 -0.96
CA ASP A 158 9.87 -15.76 0.18
C ASP A 158 9.58 -15.02 1.49
N LEU A 159 8.95 -15.70 2.44
CA LEU A 159 8.59 -15.13 3.75
C LEU A 159 9.72 -15.25 4.78
N GLU A 160 10.82 -15.98 4.49
CA GLU A 160 11.92 -16.15 5.42
C GLU A 160 12.47 -14.82 5.95
N PRO A 161 12.72 -13.77 5.11
CA PRO A 161 13.27 -12.51 5.60
C PRO A 161 12.39 -11.80 6.63
N PHE A 162 11.07 -12.01 6.64
CA PHE A 162 10.20 -11.46 7.68
C PHE A 162 10.49 -12.01 9.08
N ARG A 163 11.10 -13.21 9.20
CA ARG A 163 11.52 -13.80 10.48
C ARG A 163 12.73 -13.09 11.08
N ARG A 164 13.43 -12.27 10.29
CA ARG A 164 14.62 -11.50 10.68
C ARG A 164 14.26 -10.11 11.22
N ILE A 165 12.98 -9.77 11.27
CA ILE A 165 12.49 -8.47 11.74
C ILE A 165 11.26 -8.63 12.63
N ASP A 166 10.99 -7.62 13.47
CA ASP A 166 9.70 -7.47 14.13
C ASP A 166 8.77 -6.67 13.22
N VAL A 167 7.97 -7.36 12.42
CA VAL A 167 7.10 -6.75 11.41
C VAL A 167 6.22 -5.67 12.05
N CYS A 168 6.27 -4.46 11.52
CA CYS A 168 5.54 -3.31 12.08
C CYS A 168 5.86 -3.01 13.56
N GLY A 169 6.97 -3.51 14.10
CA GLY A 169 7.34 -3.38 15.51
C GLY A 169 6.61 -4.35 16.45
N TYR A 170 5.91 -5.35 15.91
CA TYR A 170 5.22 -6.37 16.69
C TYR A 170 6.02 -7.68 16.69
N PRO A 171 6.67 -8.06 17.81
CA PRO A 171 7.38 -9.34 17.90
C PRO A 171 6.45 -10.52 17.63
N GLY A 172 6.86 -11.42 16.74
CA GLY A 172 6.12 -12.64 16.45
C GLY A 172 4.87 -12.47 15.57
N LEU A 173 4.63 -11.28 15.00
CA LEU A 173 3.53 -11.11 14.05
C LEU A 173 3.73 -12.04 12.84
N ALA A 174 2.80 -12.97 12.67
CA ALA A 174 2.79 -13.88 11.53
C ALA A 174 2.55 -13.11 10.22
N VAL A 175 3.18 -13.59 9.15
CA VAL A 175 3.02 -13.07 7.78
C VAL A 175 2.57 -14.22 6.89
N THR A 176 1.69 -13.92 5.94
CA THR A 176 1.20 -14.87 4.93
C THR A 176 1.29 -14.26 3.54
N ARG A 177 1.00 -15.07 2.52
CA ARG A 177 0.98 -14.70 1.10
C ARG A 177 -0.15 -15.43 0.38
N PHE A 178 -0.60 -14.91 -0.75
CA PHE A 178 -1.68 -15.51 -1.55
C PHE A 178 -1.38 -16.98 -1.92
N ALA A 179 -0.12 -17.31 -2.26
CA ALA A 179 0.27 -18.67 -2.59
C ALA A 179 0.01 -19.67 -1.46
N ASP A 180 0.25 -19.29 -0.19
CA ASP A 180 0.02 -20.14 0.98
C ASP A 180 -1.48 -20.26 1.34
N LEU A 181 -2.29 -19.32 0.84
CA LEU A 181 -3.75 -19.30 1.00
C LEU A 181 -4.48 -20.01 -0.15
N GLY A 182 -3.76 -20.71 -1.02
CA GLY A 182 -4.32 -21.47 -2.12
C GLY A 182 -4.65 -20.65 -3.39
N ALA A 183 -4.31 -19.38 -3.43
CA ALA A 183 -4.50 -18.54 -4.61
C ALA A 183 -3.21 -18.49 -5.45
N ALA A 184 -3.17 -19.27 -6.53
CA ALA A 184 -2.06 -19.28 -7.49
C ALA A 184 -2.19 -18.12 -8.49
N VAL A 185 -1.74 -16.94 -8.09
CA VAL A 185 -1.84 -15.72 -8.88
C VAL A 185 -0.47 -15.12 -9.16
N GLY A 186 -0.32 -14.43 -10.30
CA GLY A 186 0.87 -13.67 -10.65
C GLY A 186 0.86 -12.27 -10.02
N VAL A 187 2.07 -11.72 -9.73
CA VAL A 187 2.20 -10.36 -9.18
C VAL A 187 1.57 -9.31 -10.10
N GLY A 188 1.78 -9.43 -11.43
CA GLY A 188 1.20 -8.52 -12.41
C GLY A 188 -0.33 -8.57 -12.44
N GLU A 189 -0.92 -9.77 -12.41
CA GLU A 189 -2.37 -9.98 -12.36
C GLU A 189 -2.98 -9.37 -11.09
N ALA A 190 -2.40 -9.68 -9.93
CA ALA A 190 -2.81 -9.10 -8.66
C ALA A 190 -2.71 -7.55 -8.68
N GLY A 191 -1.64 -7.03 -9.28
CA GLY A 191 -1.42 -5.60 -9.42
C GLY A 191 -2.52 -4.89 -10.21
N GLU A 192 -2.88 -5.41 -11.38
CA GLU A 192 -3.95 -4.86 -12.22
C GLU A 192 -5.31 -4.89 -11.51
N ALA A 193 -5.64 -6.04 -10.91
CA ALA A 193 -6.92 -6.22 -10.24
C ALA A 193 -7.06 -5.30 -9.01
N ILE A 194 -6.00 -5.19 -8.18
CA ILE A 194 -6.01 -4.34 -6.99
C ILE A 194 -6.01 -2.85 -7.39
N ALA A 195 -5.23 -2.45 -8.40
CA ALA A 195 -5.23 -1.08 -8.89
C ALA A 195 -6.58 -0.67 -9.49
N GLY A 196 -7.23 -1.56 -10.25
CA GLY A 196 -8.59 -1.33 -10.76
C GLY A 196 -9.59 -1.08 -9.63
N ARG A 197 -9.59 -1.94 -8.60
CA ARG A 197 -10.44 -1.77 -7.42
C ARG A 197 -10.18 -0.46 -6.66
N LEU A 198 -8.91 -0.07 -6.55
CA LEU A 198 -8.55 1.22 -5.95
C LEU A 198 -9.10 2.40 -6.77
N ILE A 199 -8.97 2.36 -8.10
CA ILE A 199 -9.51 3.39 -9.00
C ILE A 199 -11.02 3.51 -8.85
N ASP A 200 -11.74 2.39 -8.78
CA ASP A 200 -13.19 2.35 -8.57
C ASP A 200 -13.55 2.90 -7.18
N ALA A 201 -12.82 2.50 -6.14
CA ALA A 201 -13.01 3.02 -4.79
C ALA A 201 -12.79 4.54 -4.70
N LEU A 202 -11.91 5.12 -5.54
CA LEU A 202 -11.64 6.55 -5.59
C LEU A 202 -12.65 7.35 -6.45
N ALA A 203 -13.52 6.70 -7.21
CA ALA A 203 -14.48 7.35 -8.10
C ALA A 203 -15.35 8.41 -7.40
N PRO A 204 -15.90 8.18 -6.18
CA PRO A 204 -16.73 9.17 -5.50
C PRO A 204 -16.01 10.51 -5.27
N TRP A 205 -14.73 10.47 -4.94
CA TRP A 205 -13.93 11.71 -4.72
C TRP A 205 -13.57 12.40 -6.03
N ARG A 206 -13.32 11.66 -7.10
CA ARG A 206 -13.03 12.22 -8.44
C ARG A 206 -14.24 12.92 -9.05
N ASP A 207 -15.43 12.38 -8.81
CA ASP A 207 -16.67 12.87 -9.40
C ASP A 207 -17.32 13.99 -8.56
N GLY A 208 -16.63 14.47 -7.53
CA GLY A 208 -17.11 15.56 -6.66
C GLY A 208 -18.14 15.11 -5.62
N TYR A 209 -18.30 13.80 -5.45
CA TYR A 209 -19.18 13.25 -4.41
C TYR A 209 -18.49 13.37 -3.06
N ASN A 210 -18.87 14.39 -2.28
CA ASN A 210 -18.42 14.50 -0.89
C ASN A 210 -19.14 13.46 -0.04
N ALA A 211 -18.39 12.58 0.61
CA ALA A 211 -18.89 11.66 1.63
C ALA A 211 -19.56 12.35 2.86
N ILE A 212 -19.61 13.68 2.88
CA ILE A 212 -20.28 14.51 3.90
C ILE A 212 -21.81 14.36 3.85
N ASN A 213 -22.40 13.91 2.74
CA ASN A 213 -23.85 13.80 2.62
C ASN A 213 -24.46 12.49 3.18
N THR A 214 -23.66 11.45 3.45
CA THR A 214 -24.20 10.21 4.01
C THR A 214 -24.44 10.27 5.53
N ALA A 215 -23.74 11.14 6.24
CA ALA A 215 -23.97 11.35 7.68
C ALA A 215 -25.17 12.29 7.96
N SER A 216 -25.51 13.19 7.06
CA SER A 216 -26.61 14.16 7.25
C SER A 216 -27.99 13.56 6.98
N GLN A 217 -28.10 12.51 6.16
CA GLN A 217 -29.40 11.86 5.90
C GLN A 217 -29.80 10.85 6.99
N ALA A 218 -28.87 10.36 7.80
CA ALA A 218 -29.15 9.45 8.92
C ALA A 218 -29.67 10.18 10.17
N VAL A 219 -29.58 11.50 10.25
CA VAL A 219 -30.03 12.29 11.42
C VAL A 219 -31.41 12.92 11.18
N SER A 220 -31.93 12.94 9.95
CA SER A 220 -33.23 13.56 9.64
C SER A 220 -34.40 12.61 9.57
N SER A 221 -34.21 11.34 9.98
CA SER A 221 -35.25 10.28 10.02
C SER A 221 -35.38 9.64 11.40
N ARG A 222 -35.32 10.46 12.46
CA ARG A 222 -35.78 10.09 13.81
C ARG A 222 -36.70 11.15 14.36
#